data_6fcae78a3e826748fe2a8923ace8584d
#
_entry.id   6fcae78a3e826748fe2a8923ace8584d
#
_cell.length_a   1.000
_cell.length_b   1.000
_cell.length_c   1.000
_cell.angle_alpha   90.00
_cell.angle_beta   90.00
_cell.angle_gamma   90.00
#
_symmetry.space_group_name_H-M   'P 1'
#
loop_
_entity.id
_entity.type
_entity.pdbx_description
1 polymer ?
#
loop_
_entity_poly.entity_id
_entity_poly.type
_entity_poly.pdbx_seq_one_letter_code
_entity_poly.pdbx_strand_id
1 'polypeptide(L)'
;MANDILLQISGLHASVGDKEILKGIDLTIRKGEIHAVMGPNGAGKSTLSSVLAGKPSFTVTQGSIEFMGRDLLAMSPEERSWAGIFMSFQYPVEIPGVSITNFMKTAINSRRKAAGEEPMKAGDFLKLMKEKTAFVQMKPEFSKREVNVGFSGGE
;
A
#
# COMPACT_ATOMS: atom_id res chain seq x y z
N MET A 1 -5.20 -15.93 24.22
CA MET A 1 -5.96 -15.03 23.34
C MET A 1 -5.02 -14.70 22.20
N ALA A 2 -5.39 -15.01 20.96
CA ALA A 2 -4.56 -14.71 19.80
C ALA A 2 -4.36 -13.19 19.74
N ASN A 3 -3.13 -12.76 19.43
CA ASN A 3 -2.78 -11.35 19.30
C ASN A 3 -3.61 -10.74 18.17
N ASP A 4 -4.64 -9.97 18.53
CA ASP A 4 -5.60 -9.38 17.59
C ASP A 4 -5.10 -8.05 16.99
N ILE A 5 -3.91 -7.61 17.44
CA ILE A 5 -3.29 -6.38 16.96
C ILE A 5 -2.77 -6.59 15.54
N LEU A 6 -3.25 -5.79 14.61
CA LEU A 6 -2.81 -5.77 13.22
C LEU A 6 -1.61 -4.84 13.03
N LEU A 7 -1.70 -3.63 13.58
CA LEU A 7 -0.66 -2.60 13.51
C LEU A 7 -0.48 -1.95 14.87
N GLN A 8 0.76 -1.81 15.29
CA GLN A 8 1.12 -1.04 16.49
C GLN A 8 2.22 -0.04 16.16
N ILE A 9 1.98 1.20 16.49
CA ILE A 9 2.93 2.30 16.34
C ILE A 9 3.18 2.85 17.74
N SER A 10 4.46 3.02 18.11
CA SER A 10 4.84 3.53 19.42
C SER A 10 5.88 4.64 19.27
N GLY A 11 5.54 5.84 19.76
CA GLY A 11 6.40 7.01 19.80
C GLY A 11 7.01 7.36 18.43
N LEU A 12 6.27 7.26 17.35
CA LEU A 12 6.82 7.42 15.98
C LEU A 12 7.14 8.86 15.67
N HIS A 13 8.41 9.12 15.36
CA HIS A 13 8.90 10.37 14.80
C HIS A 13 9.38 10.16 13.36
N ALA A 14 9.06 11.09 12.46
CA ALA A 14 9.51 11.03 11.08
C ALA A 14 9.70 12.41 10.45
N SER A 15 10.71 12.50 9.58
CA SER A 15 11.13 13.74 8.91
C SER A 15 11.12 13.62 7.39
N VAL A 16 11.02 14.76 6.72
CA VAL A 16 11.32 14.96 5.30
C VAL A 16 12.49 15.95 5.23
N GLY A 17 13.64 15.50 4.74
CA GLY A 17 14.88 16.27 4.90
C GLY A 17 15.09 16.61 6.38
N ASP A 18 15.38 17.88 6.68
CA ASP A 18 15.61 18.35 8.03
C ASP A 18 14.34 18.71 8.83
N LYS A 19 13.17 18.58 8.20
CA LYS A 19 11.89 18.98 8.83
C LYS A 19 11.19 17.78 9.44
N GLU A 20 11.08 17.76 10.77
CA GLU A 20 10.27 16.79 11.50
C GLU A 20 8.76 17.06 11.28
N ILE A 21 8.04 16.03 10.87
CA ILE A 21 6.59 16.07 10.59
C ILE A 21 5.80 15.27 11.62
N LEU A 22 6.20 14.01 11.87
CA LEU A 22 5.59 13.20 12.92
C LEU A 22 6.38 13.36 14.20
N LYS A 23 5.68 13.59 15.31
CA LYS A 23 6.26 14.01 16.60
C LYS A 23 5.73 13.15 17.74
N GLY A 24 6.05 11.86 17.71
CA GLY A 24 5.65 10.93 18.77
C GLY A 24 4.22 10.39 18.58
N ILE A 25 3.93 9.77 17.44
CA ILE A 25 2.62 9.15 17.18
C ILE A 25 2.53 7.78 17.85
N ASP A 26 1.47 7.57 18.60
CA ASP A 26 1.06 6.28 19.14
C ASP A 26 -0.27 5.87 18.51
N LEU A 27 -0.36 4.65 17.96
CA LEU A 27 -1.57 4.13 17.34
C LEU A 27 -1.59 2.60 17.41
N THR A 28 -2.70 2.05 17.84
CA THR A 28 -2.95 0.60 17.78
C THR A 28 -4.18 0.32 16.95
N ILE A 29 -4.05 -0.54 15.95
CA ILE A 29 -5.16 -0.98 15.08
C ILE A 29 -5.31 -2.49 15.23
N ARG A 30 -6.52 -2.95 15.51
CA ARG A 30 -6.85 -4.38 15.58
C ARG A 30 -7.43 -4.86 14.26
N LYS A 31 -7.44 -6.17 14.06
CA LYS A 31 -8.06 -6.78 12.87
C LYS A 31 -9.55 -6.41 12.78
N GLY A 32 -9.97 -5.98 11.59
CA GLY A 32 -11.35 -5.58 11.31
C GLY A 32 -11.74 -4.17 11.74
N GLU A 33 -10.84 -3.42 12.37
CA GLU A 33 -11.11 -2.01 12.72
C GLU A 33 -10.92 -1.08 11.53
N ILE A 34 -11.68 0.01 11.54
CA ILE A 34 -11.54 1.15 10.62
C ILE A 34 -11.15 2.37 11.45
N HIS A 35 -10.01 2.96 11.13
CA HIS A 35 -9.51 4.16 11.80
C HIS A 35 -9.52 5.35 10.85
N ALA A 36 -10.17 6.44 11.25
CA ALA A 36 -10.14 7.71 10.55
C ALA A 36 -9.08 8.64 11.17
N VAL A 37 -8.05 8.96 10.39
CA VAL A 37 -7.01 9.92 10.80
C VAL A 37 -7.39 11.32 10.31
N MET A 38 -7.76 12.21 11.22
CA MET A 38 -8.22 13.56 10.94
C MET A 38 -7.26 14.62 11.49
N GLY A 39 -7.34 15.83 10.95
CA GLY A 39 -6.54 16.98 11.38
C GLY A 39 -6.38 18.02 10.27
N PRO A 40 -5.85 19.21 10.59
CA PRO A 40 -5.65 20.29 9.62
C PRO A 40 -4.63 19.91 8.54
N ASN A 41 -4.55 20.72 7.49
CA ASN A 41 -3.53 20.56 6.46
C ASN A 41 -2.14 20.74 7.08
N GLY A 42 -1.20 19.87 6.69
CA GLY A 42 0.14 19.86 7.27
C GLY A 42 0.30 19.10 8.60
N ALA A 43 -0.76 18.53 9.17
CA ALA A 43 -0.68 17.76 10.44
C ALA A 43 0.04 16.40 10.33
N GLY A 44 0.50 15.99 9.14
CA GLY A 44 1.24 14.74 8.97
C GLY A 44 0.41 13.53 8.56
N LYS A 45 -0.90 13.67 8.26
CA LYS A 45 -1.77 12.55 7.87
C LYS A 45 -1.21 11.73 6.71
N SER A 46 -0.88 12.40 5.61
CA SER A 46 -0.29 11.76 4.42
C SER A 46 1.15 11.27 4.67
N THR A 47 1.86 11.92 5.60
CA THR A 47 3.19 11.49 6.03
C THR A 47 3.11 10.14 6.72
N LEU A 48 2.16 9.96 7.64
CA LEU A 48 1.96 8.68 8.32
C LEU A 48 1.70 7.55 7.31
N SER A 49 0.78 7.75 6.36
CA SER A 49 0.50 6.76 5.31
C SER A 49 1.74 6.45 4.46
N SER A 50 2.53 7.47 4.10
CA SER A 50 3.76 7.32 3.31
C SER A 50 4.86 6.58 4.08
N VAL A 51 5.01 6.84 5.38
CA VAL A 51 5.95 6.11 6.25
C VAL A 51 5.54 4.65 6.35
N LEU A 52 4.26 4.35 6.54
CA LEU A 52 3.75 2.98 6.59
C LEU A 52 3.97 2.23 5.27
N ALA A 53 3.81 2.92 4.14
CA ALA A 53 4.08 2.35 2.81
C ALA A 53 5.58 2.21 2.49
N GLY A 54 6.48 2.78 3.30
CA GLY A 54 7.93 2.71 3.09
C GLY A 54 8.45 3.67 2.04
N LYS A 55 7.79 4.84 1.84
CA LYS A 55 8.24 5.83 0.85
C LYS A 55 9.61 6.39 1.23
N PRO A 56 10.64 6.30 0.34
CA PRO A 56 12.05 6.60 0.72
C PRO A 56 12.32 8.08 1.02
N SER A 57 11.41 8.99 0.68
CA SER A 57 11.55 10.42 1.00
C SER A 57 11.29 10.76 2.47
N PHE A 58 10.86 9.80 3.27
CA PHE A 58 10.61 9.97 4.71
C PHE A 58 11.60 9.13 5.52
N THR A 59 12.18 9.76 6.52
CA THR A 59 13.12 9.11 7.46
C THR A 59 12.46 8.99 8.82
N VAL A 60 12.34 7.77 9.32
CA VAL A 60 11.95 7.53 10.72
C VAL A 60 13.15 7.78 11.61
N THR A 61 12.99 8.69 12.57
CA THR A 61 14.06 9.12 13.47
C THR A 61 13.96 8.49 14.85
N GLN A 62 12.74 8.18 15.32
CA GLN A 62 12.48 7.53 16.60
C GLN A 62 11.19 6.69 16.54
N GLY A 63 11.03 5.80 17.51
CA GLY A 63 9.85 4.97 17.66
C GLY A 63 9.92 3.64 16.92
N SER A 64 8.83 2.90 16.96
CA SER A 64 8.71 1.58 16.33
C SER A 64 7.37 1.41 15.64
N ILE A 65 7.35 0.55 14.63
CA ILE A 65 6.13 0.14 13.95
C ILE A 65 6.15 -1.39 13.81
N GLU A 66 5.16 -2.05 14.40
CA GLU A 66 4.94 -3.47 14.23
C GLU A 66 3.70 -3.73 13.38
N PHE A 67 3.83 -4.58 12.38
CA PHE A 67 2.72 -5.06 11.56
C PHE A 67 2.63 -6.58 11.64
N MET A 68 1.52 -7.08 12.19
CA MET A 68 1.31 -8.52 12.43
C MET A 68 2.44 -9.16 13.25
N GLY A 69 2.99 -8.43 14.25
CA GLY A 69 4.09 -8.87 15.10
C GLY A 69 5.47 -8.84 14.45
N ARG A 70 5.63 -8.20 13.28
CA ARG A 70 6.91 -8.05 12.57
C ARG A 70 7.29 -6.58 12.53
N ASP A 71 8.58 -6.30 12.69
CA ASP A 71 9.11 -4.94 12.56
C ASP A 71 8.93 -4.43 11.12
N LEU A 72 8.04 -3.43 10.96
CA LEU A 72 7.74 -2.84 9.66
C LEU A 72 8.89 -1.99 9.13
N LEU A 73 9.69 -1.38 10.01
CA LEU A 73 10.79 -0.51 9.59
C LEU A 73 11.93 -1.30 8.95
N ALA A 74 12.09 -2.57 9.31
CA ALA A 74 13.06 -3.47 8.69
C ALA A 74 12.64 -3.98 7.30
N MET A 75 11.36 -3.77 6.89
CA MET A 75 10.84 -4.26 5.61
C MET A 75 11.03 -3.23 4.49
N SER A 76 11.43 -3.71 3.30
CA SER A 76 11.36 -2.91 2.08
C SER A 76 9.91 -2.57 1.69
N PRO A 77 9.65 -1.56 0.84
CA PRO A 77 8.30 -1.26 0.34
C PRO A 77 7.61 -2.47 -0.30
N GLU A 78 8.37 -3.29 -1.03
CA GLU A 78 7.87 -4.50 -1.68
C GLU A 78 7.44 -5.54 -0.64
N GLU A 79 8.26 -5.77 0.39
CA GLU A 79 7.95 -6.71 1.47
C GLU A 79 6.71 -6.27 2.26
N ARG A 80 6.53 -4.97 2.50
CA ARG A 80 5.32 -4.41 3.10
C ARG A 80 4.09 -4.69 2.25
N SER A 81 4.21 -4.49 0.94
CA SER A 81 3.14 -4.81 -0.02
C SER A 81 2.80 -6.30 -0.03
N TRP A 82 3.81 -7.18 -0.01
CA TRP A 82 3.60 -8.63 0.06
C TRP A 82 2.97 -9.06 1.39
N ALA A 83 3.32 -8.40 2.49
CA ALA A 83 2.70 -8.62 3.79
C ALA A 83 1.23 -8.16 3.85
N GLY A 84 0.77 -7.34 2.89
CA GLY A 84 -0.63 -6.93 2.76
C GLY A 84 -0.89 -5.44 3.01
N ILE A 85 0.15 -4.62 3.19
CA ILE A 85 -0.03 -3.17 3.26
C ILE A 85 -0.31 -2.64 1.85
N PHE A 86 -1.42 -1.92 1.70
CA PHE A 86 -1.81 -1.27 0.47
C PHE A 86 -2.09 0.21 0.71
N MET A 87 -1.61 1.07 -0.17
CA MET A 87 -1.85 2.50 -0.11
C MET A 87 -2.53 2.97 -1.40
N SER A 88 -3.69 3.62 -1.27
CA SER A 88 -4.31 4.35 -2.37
C SER A 88 -3.70 5.75 -2.43
N PHE A 89 -3.09 6.08 -3.56
CA PHE A 89 -2.43 7.39 -3.74
C PHE A 89 -3.46 8.47 -4.06
N GLN A 90 -3.30 9.65 -3.49
CA GLN A 90 -4.14 10.82 -3.81
C GLN A 90 -3.92 11.26 -5.27
N TYR A 91 -2.70 11.17 -5.76
CA TYR A 91 -2.31 11.41 -7.15
C TYR A 91 -1.62 10.14 -7.67
N PRO A 92 -2.35 9.27 -8.37
CA PRO A 92 -1.78 8.04 -8.92
C PRO A 92 -0.68 8.37 -9.94
N VAL A 93 0.45 7.65 -9.84
CA VAL A 93 1.55 7.81 -10.78
C VAL A 93 1.20 7.13 -12.10
N GLU A 94 1.40 7.83 -13.21
CA GLU A 94 1.27 7.25 -14.54
C GLU A 94 2.45 6.32 -14.85
N ILE A 95 2.17 5.18 -15.49
CA ILE A 95 3.20 4.23 -15.96
C ILE A 95 3.01 4.03 -17.46
N PRO A 96 3.58 4.92 -18.30
CA PRO A 96 3.47 4.81 -19.74
C PRO A 96 4.05 3.49 -20.26
N GLY A 97 3.42 2.90 -21.27
CA GLY A 97 3.83 1.64 -21.88
C GLY A 97 3.44 0.38 -21.11
N VAL A 98 2.87 0.50 -19.91
CA VAL A 98 2.47 -0.64 -19.08
C VAL A 98 0.94 -0.69 -18.94
N SER A 99 0.29 -1.68 -19.54
CA SER A 99 -1.16 -1.85 -19.37
C SER A 99 -1.52 -2.28 -17.94
N ILE A 100 -2.72 -1.92 -17.47
CA ILE A 100 -3.26 -2.36 -16.17
C ILE A 100 -3.19 -3.89 -16.05
N THR A 101 -3.53 -4.61 -17.11
CA THR A 101 -3.44 -6.09 -17.13
C THR A 101 -2.02 -6.59 -16.87
N ASN A 102 -1.01 -6.03 -17.54
CA ASN A 102 0.40 -6.42 -17.35
C ASN A 102 0.91 -6.04 -15.96
N PHE A 103 0.56 -4.85 -15.49
CA PHE A 103 0.90 -4.39 -14.14
C PHE A 103 0.35 -5.36 -13.09
N MET A 104 -0.94 -5.68 -13.14
CA MET A 104 -1.59 -6.59 -12.19
C MET A 104 -1.01 -8.01 -12.24
N LYS A 105 -0.73 -8.53 -13.43
CA LYS A 105 -0.08 -9.84 -13.60
C LYS A 105 1.29 -9.88 -12.93
N THR A 106 2.09 -8.84 -13.14
CA THR A 106 3.43 -8.72 -12.55
C THR A 106 3.35 -8.62 -11.03
N ALA A 107 2.46 -7.78 -10.50
CA ALA A 107 2.27 -7.60 -9.06
C ALA A 107 1.82 -8.90 -8.37
N ILE A 108 0.84 -9.61 -8.94
CA ILE A 108 0.35 -10.88 -8.41
C ILE A 108 1.48 -11.94 -8.40
N ASN A 109 2.21 -12.06 -9.50
CA ASN A 109 3.28 -13.05 -9.60
C ASN A 109 4.49 -12.70 -8.71
N SER A 110 4.79 -11.42 -8.50
CA SER A 110 5.79 -10.99 -7.53
C SER A 110 5.44 -11.42 -6.11
N ARG A 111 4.18 -11.20 -5.70
CA ARG A 111 3.69 -11.64 -4.39
C ARG A 111 3.72 -13.18 -4.24
N ARG A 112 3.28 -13.91 -5.26
CA ARG A 112 3.32 -15.38 -5.27
C ARG A 112 4.74 -15.91 -5.14
N LYS A 113 5.68 -15.34 -5.89
CA LYS A 113 7.11 -15.67 -5.81
C LYS A 113 7.66 -15.45 -4.39
N ALA A 114 7.31 -14.32 -3.76
CA ALA A 114 7.71 -14.04 -2.38
C ALA A 114 7.14 -15.04 -1.37
N ALA A 115 5.95 -15.60 -1.65
CA ALA A 115 5.34 -16.68 -0.87
C ALA A 115 5.85 -18.09 -1.21
N GLY A 116 6.81 -18.22 -2.14
CA GLY A 116 7.31 -19.52 -2.61
C GLY A 116 6.32 -20.27 -3.52
N GLU A 117 5.36 -19.57 -4.09
CA GLU A 117 4.34 -20.14 -4.97
C GLU A 117 4.73 -20.01 -6.45
N GLU A 118 4.27 -20.96 -7.27
CA GLU A 118 4.42 -20.88 -8.73
C GLU A 118 3.64 -19.70 -9.32
N PRO A 119 4.11 -19.11 -10.44
CA PRO A 119 3.39 -18.05 -11.14
C PRO A 119 1.96 -18.48 -11.51
N MET A 120 1.01 -17.56 -11.43
CA MET A 120 -0.38 -17.82 -11.79
C MET A 120 -0.50 -18.16 -13.28
N LYS A 121 -1.21 -19.24 -13.61
CA LYS A 121 -1.49 -19.62 -15.00
C LYS A 121 -2.31 -18.54 -15.69
N ALA A 122 -2.10 -18.36 -17.00
CA ALA A 122 -2.74 -17.29 -17.77
C ALA A 122 -4.29 -17.35 -17.71
N GLY A 123 -4.87 -18.55 -17.77
CA GLY A 123 -6.33 -18.73 -17.69
C GLY A 123 -6.91 -18.31 -16.34
N ASP A 124 -6.23 -18.70 -15.24
CA ASP A 124 -6.64 -18.36 -13.87
C ASP A 124 -6.53 -16.84 -13.63
N PHE A 125 -5.45 -16.24 -14.15
CA PHE A 125 -5.26 -14.79 -14.08
C PHE A 125 -6.38 -14.03 -14.81
N LEU A 126 -6.75 -14.44 -16.03
CA LEU A 126 -7.83 -13.79 -16.80
C LEU A 126 -9.18 -13.92 -16.10
N LYS A 127 -9.46 -15.09 -15.50
CA LYS A 127 -10.66 -15.31 -14.69
C LYS A 127 -10.69 -14.38 -13.47
N LEU A 128 -9.59 -14.31 -12.73
CA LEU A 128 -9.44 -13.41 -11.57
C LEU A 128 -9.63 -11.94 -11.97
N MET A 129 -8.99 -11.50 -13.06
CA MET A 129 -9.14 -10.13 -13.56
C MET A 129 -10.59 -9.80 -13.90
N LYS A 130 -11.28 -10.69 -14.60
CA LYS A 130 -12.70 -10.50 -14.93
C LYS A 130 -13.56 -10.39 -13.68
N GLU A 131 -13.34 -11.24 -12.69
CA GLU A 131 -14.07 -11.21 -11.42
C GLU A 131 -13.83 -9.89 -10.67
N LYS A 132 -12.57 -9.48 -10.51
CA LYS A 132 -12.22 -8.30 -9.72
C LYS A 132 -12.60 -6.99 -10.40
N THR A 133 -12.46 -6.89 -11.73
CA THR A 133 -12.93 -5.73 -12.49
C THR A 133 -14.46 -5.57 -12.41
N ALA A 134 -15.20 -6.68 -12.47
CA ALA A 134 -16.65 -6.66 -12.27
C ALA A 134 -17.02 -6.23 -10.83
N PHE A 135 -16.31 -6.74 -9.83
CA PHE A 135 -16.54 -6.39 -8.43
C PHE A 135 -16.38 -4.88 -8.15
N VAL A 136 -15.34 -4.25 -8.72
CA VAL A 136 -15.11 -2.80 -8.59
C VAL A 136 -15.85 -1.98 -9.65
N GLN A 137 -16.72 -2.59 -10.46
CA GLN A 137 -17.49 -1.94 -11.53
C GLN A 137 -16.62 -1.21 -12.56
N MET A 138 -15.39 -1.67 -12.76
CA MET A 138 -14.48 -1.10 -13.73
C MET A 138 -14.87 -1.52 -15.15
N LYS A 139 -14.94 -0.57 -16.09
CA LYS A 139 -15.22 -0.88 -17.50
C LYS A 139 -14.14 -1.81 -18.08
N PRO A 140 -14.50 -2.89 -18.79
CA PRO A 140 -13.54 -3.88 -19.30
C PRO A 140 -12.44 -3.29 -20.20
N GLU A 141 -12.74 -2.23 -20.94
CA GLU A 141 -11.78 -1.54 -21.81
C GLU A 141 -10.61 -0.92 -21.04
N PHE A 142 -10.82 -0.50 -19.78
CA PHE A 142 -9.78 0.11 -18.97
C PHE A 142 -8.64 -0.87 -18.63
N SER A 143 -8.93 -2.16 -18.56
CA SER A 143 -7.90 -3.17 -18.28
C SER A 143 -6.77 -3.21 -19.32
N LYS A 144 -7.04 -2.75 -20.55
CA LYS A 144 -6.06 -2.68 -21.64
C LYS A 144 -5.32 -1.34 -21.70
N ARG A 145 -5.81 -0.30 -21.02
CA ARG A 145 -5.16 1.02 -20.97
C ARG A 145 -3.89 0.95 -20.13
N GLU A 146 -2.99 1.88 -20.40
CA GLU A 146 -1.81 2.09 -19.59
C GLU A 146 -2.19 2.57 -18.19
N VAL A 147 -1.39 2.20 -17.19
CA VAL A 147 -1.68 2.50 -15.79
C VAL A 147 -1.75 4.02 -15.58
N ASN A 148 -2.91 4.50 -15.21
CA ASN A 148 -3.22 5.90 -14.88
C ASN A 148 -3.02 6.93 -16.03
N VAL A 149 -2.62 6.50 -17.24
CA VAL A 149 -2.38 7.42 -18.36
C VAL A 149 -3.71 7.90 -18.95
N GLY A 150 -3.93 9.22 -18.89
CA GLY A 150 -5.12 9.87 -19.45
C GLY A 150 -6.43 9.49 -18.77
N PHE A 151 -6.41 9.05 -17.52
CA PHE A 151 -7.61 8.88 -16.73
C PHE A 151 -8.07 10.24 -16.18
N SER A 152 -9.39 10.46 -16.19
CA SER A 152 -9.99 11.60 -15.52
C SER A 152 -10.01 11.40 -14.00
N GLY A 153 -10.22 12.46 -13.23
CA GLY A 153 -10.26 12.39 -11.76
C GLY A 153 -11.37 11.47 -11.19
N GLY A 154 -12.33 11.05 -12.02
CA GLY A 154 -13.41 10.13 -11.65
C GLY A 154 -13.20 8.69 -12.13
N GLU A 155 -12.19 8.46 -12.94
CA GLU A 155 -11.80 7.14 -13.46
C GLU A 155 -10.64 6.56 -12.66
#